data_974ad557afe9a6031c26c9162cb012fd
#
_entry.id   974ad557afe9a6031c26c9162cb012fd
#
_cell.length_a   1.000
_cell.length_b   1.000
_cell.length_c   1.000
_cell.angle_alpha   90.00
_cell.angle_beta   90.00
_cell.angle_gamma   90.00
#
_symmetry.space_group_name_H-M   'P 1'
#
loop_
_entity.id
_entity.type
_entity.pdbx_description
1 polymer ?
#
loop_
_entity_poly.entity_id
_entity_poly.type
_entity_poly.pdbx_seq_one_letter_code
_entity_poly.pdbx_strand_id
1 'polypeptide(L)'
;MKSYDHKKIEKKWQKEWLKSGIYNAKNGSKKKKFYGLIEFPYPSGDGLHVGHPRPYIGMDIISRKRRMEGYNVLYPIGWDAFGLPTENFAIKTGIHPKIVTKKNTDTFRRQIQSLGVSFDWSREINTTDPAYYKWTQWIFLQMYKKGLVYKSKTAINWCLSCKIGLANEEVIDGKCERCGGMTEKREKDQWMLAITKYADRLDGDLDDVDYLPRIKTQQRNWIGKSEGSEIDFAIKDSDLKVTVFTTRADTLFGVTYVVLAPEHELIKAGKLVINNAIEVEAYIQKTRKKTDIERTAEGKEKHGVELDGVFAINPANGEEVPVWVADYVLPQYGTGAIMAVPSHDERDFAFAEKYGLEKKCVIEPSKDALGPDEHMSLDSLTEFLTKVIQGEACYLGEKGKLINSGKFSNMLSHEARVAITKHVGGRVVTKFKLRDWVFSRQRYWGEPIPMIHCEKCGWQAVPEKDLPVKLPDVKSYKPTDSGESPLSEIKSWVNVK
;
A
#
# COMPACT_ATOMS: atom_id res chain seq x y z
N MET A 1 -3.41 52.30 -36.37
CA MET A 1 -3.27 51.82 -34.99
C MET A 1 -2.29 50.65 -35.00
N LYS A 2 -1.27 50.66 -34.10
CA LYS A 2 -0.39 49.49 -33.97
C LYS A 2 -1.22 48.32 -33.46
N SER A 3 -1.18 47.17 -34.15
CA SER A 3 -1.89 45.98 -33.71
C SER A 3 -1.42 45.54 -32.31
N TYR A 4 -2.33 45.01 -31.48
CA TYR A 4 -2.01 44.50 -30.17
C TYR A 4 -1.13 43.25 -30.31
N ASP A 5 0.13 43.33 -29.88
CA ASP A 5 1.10 42.26 -29.90
C ASP A 5 1.24 41.65 -28.50
N HIS A 6 0.38 40.67 -28.21
CA HIS A 6 0.36 40.00 -26.91
C HIS A 6 1.70 39.32 -26.58
N LYS A 7 2.36 38.71 -27.55
CA LYS A 7 3.64 37.98 -27.34
C LYS A 7 4.74 38.92 -26.86
N LYS A 8 4.79 40.13 -27.42
CA LYS A 8 5.76 41.16 -27.01
C LYS A 8 5.45 41.70 -25.60
N ILE A 9 4.18 41.88 -25.30
CA ILE A 9 3.73 42.39 -23.99
C ILE A 9 3.98 41.36 -22.92
N GLU A 10 3.61 40.09 -23.14
CA GLU A 10 3.84 39.00 -22.22
C GLU A 10 5.32 38.81 -21.88
N LYS A 11 6.20 38.73 -22.89
CA LYS A 11 7.66 38.65 -22.69
C LYS A 11 8.22 39.80 -21.87
N LYS A 12 7.72 41.04 -22.12
CA LYS A 12 8.13 42.21 -21.36
C LYS A 12 7.79 42.03 -19.87
N TRP A 13 6.52 41.73 -19.57
CA TRP A 13 6.07 41.65 -18.19
C TRP A 13 6.63 40.42 -17.45
N GLN A 14 6.75 39.30 -18.05
CA GLN A 14 7.41 38.11 -17.48
C GLN A 14 8.85 38.46 -17.04
N LYS A 15 9.61 39.13 -17.91
CA LYS A 15 10.97 39.60 -17.59
C LYS A 15 11.00 40.59 -16.43
N GLU A 16 10.07 41.57 -16.43
CA GLU A 16 10.00 42.60 -15.36
C GLU A 16 9.62 41.95 -14.01
N TRP A 17 8.68 41.01 -13.98
CA TRP A 17 8.30 40.28 -12.76
C TRP A 17 9.46 39.47 -12.18
N LEU A 18 10.20 38.77 -13.01
CA LEU A 18 11.39 38.04 -12.56
C LEU A 18 12.46 38.97 -12.02
N LYS A 19 12.75 40.06 -12.73
CA LYS A 19 13.78 41.03 -12.36
C LYS A 19 13.45 41.79 -11.06
N SER A 20 12.19 42.15 -10.87
CA SER A 20 11.75 42.91 -9.69
C SER A 20 11.61 42.06 -8.44
N GLY A 21 11.54 40.70 -8.57
CA GLY A 21 11.30 39.80 -7.47
C GLY A 21 9.96 40.06 -6.76
N ILE A 22 8.94 40.56 -7.49
CA ILE A 22 7.64 40.98 -6.92
C ILE A 22 6.91 39.82 -6.26
N TYR A 23 7.24 38.59 -6.64
CA TYR A 23 6.63 37.35 -6.11
C TYR A 23 7.43 36.73 -4.97
N ASN A 24 8.58 37.27 -4.60
CA ASN A 24 9.44 36.68 -3.58
C ASN A 24 8.86 36.91 -2.18
N ALA A 25 8.72 35.81 -1.42
CA ALA A 25 8.36 35.85 -0.02
C ALA A 25 9.51 36.42 0.83
N LYS A 26 9.17 37.27 1.80
CA LYS A 26 10.16 37.88 2.70
C LYS A 26 10.27 37.15 4.02
N ASN A 27 11.47 36.71 4.40
CA ASN A 27 11.73 36.13 5.72
C ASN A 27 11.51 37.19 6.81
N GLY A 28 11.00 36.76 7.96
CA GLY A 28 10.76 37.63 9.10
C GLY A 28 9.67 38.71 8.90
N SER A 29 8.91 38.63 7.80
CA SER A 29 7.83 39.58 7.53
C SER A 29 6.76 39.57 8.63
N LYS A 30 6.30 40.74 9.08
CA LYS A 30 5.16 40.90 9.99
C LYS A 30 3.81 40.79 9.29
N LYS A 31 3.77 40.75 7.96
CA LYS A 31 2.54 40.58 7.19
C LYS A 31 1.93 39.21 7.46
N LYS A 32 0.60 39.13 7.37
CA LYS A 32 -0.11 37.86 7.41
C LYS A 32 0.47 36.88 6.36
N LYS A 33 0.73 35.64 6.75
CA LYS A 33 1.36 34.62 5.89
C LYS A 33 0.33 33.87 5.09
N PHE A 34 0.68 33.54 3.86
CA PHE A 34 -0.05 32.58 3.04
C PHE A 34 0.95 31.66 2.36
N TYR A 35 0.73 30.34 2.46
CA TYR A 35 1.54 29.33 1.81
C TYR A 35 0.68 28.60 0.76
N GLY A 36 0.98 28.83 -0.53
CA GLY A 36 0.37 28.12 -1.64
C GLY A 36 1.22 26.89 -1.98
N LEU A 37 0.69 25.70 -1.73
CA LEU A 37 1.38 24.44 -2.01
C LEU A 37 0.80 23.78 -3.26
N ILE A 38 1.71 23.32 -4.13
CA ILE A 38 1.42 22.47 -5.30
C ILE A 38 2.41 21.32 -5.36
N GLU A 39 2.09 20.29 -6.13
CA GLU A 39 3.02 19.21 -6.41
C GLU A 39 4.12 19.66 -7.37
N PHE A 40 5.35 19.25 -7.10
CA PHE A 40 6.48 19.46 -7.99
C PHE A 40 6.38 18.48 -9.17
N PRO A 41 6.62 18.95 -10.41
CA PRO A 41 6.58 18.06 -11.57
C PRO A 41 7.81 17.16 -11.62
N TYR A 42 7.63 15.95 -12.18
CA TYR A 42 8.73 15.08 -12.56
C TYR A 42 9.31 15.57 -13.90
N PRO A 43 10.56 16.03 -13.99
CA PRO A 43 11.17 16.46 -15.25
C PRO A 43 11.65 15.26 -16.08
N SER A 44 10.75 14.31 -16.36
CA SER A 44 11.06 13.00 -16.96
C SER A 44 10.81 12.92 -18.46
N GLY A 45 10.29 13.98 -19.07
CA GLY A 45 9.93 14.01 -20.49
C GLY A 45 10.40 15.28 -21.18
N ASP A 46 9.98 15.46 -22.45
CA ASP A 46 10.40 16.58 -23.29
C ASP A 46 9.79 17.94 -22.88
N GLY A 47 8.90 17.95 -21.91
CA GLY A 47 8.27 19.16 -21.39
C GLY A 47 6.95 18.89 -20.66
N LEU A 48 6.27 19.99 -20.29
CA LEU A 48 4.98 19.97 -19.62
C LEU A 48 3.89 19.41 -20.56
N HIS A 49 3.00 18.61 -20.00
CA HIS A 49 1.70 18.33 -20.64
C HIS A 49 0.62 19.25 -20.08
N VAL A 50 -0.54 19.32 -20.74
CA VAL A 50 -1.64 20.24 -20.42
C VAL A 50 -2.22 20.06 -18.99
N GLY A 51 -1.98 18.93 -18.36
CA GLY A 51 -2.38 18.68 -16.98
C GLY A 51 -1.61 19.49 -15.94
N HIS A 52 -0.34 19.83 -16.20
CA HIS A 52 0.50 20.59 -15.26
C HIS A 52 -0.01 22.03 -15.03
N PRO A 53 -0.34 22.83 -16.05
CA PRO A 53 -0.83 24.21 -15.84
C PRO A 53 -2.11 24.29 -15.00
N ARG A 54 -2.96 23.29 -15.02
CA ARG A 54 -4.27 23.33 -14.33
C ARG A 54 -4.15 23.62 -12.83
N PRO A 55 -3.44 22.84 -12.00
CA PRO A 55 -3.27 23.17 -10.58
C PRO A 55 -2.41 24.42 -10.39
N TYR A 56 -1.40 24.66 -11.23
CA TYR A 56 -0.52 25.81 -11.10
C TYR A 56 -1.28 27.12 -11.28
N ILE A 57 -2.10 27.25 -12.31
CA ILE A 57 -2.91 28.45 -12.57
C ILE A 57 -3.98 28.62 -11.48
N GLY A 58 -4.64 27.53 -11.06
CA GLY A 58 -5.63 27.58 -9.98
C GLY A 58 -5.06 28.17 -8.69
N MET A 59 -3.90 27.70 -8.25
CA MET A 59 -3.22 28.22 -7.06
C MET A 59 -2.62 29.62 -7.31
N ASP A 60 -2.22 29.93 -8.54
CA ASP A 60 -1.71 31.27 -8.91
C ASP A 60 -2.77 32.37 -8.73
N ILE A 61 -4.00 32.10 -9.13
CA ILE A 61 -5.13 33.03 -8.93
C ILE A 61 -5.28 33.37 -7.45
N ILE A 62 -5.28 32.36 -6.58
CA ILE A 62 -5.38 32.52 -5.14
C ILE A 62 -4.15 33.27 -4.60
N SER A 63 -2.95 32.91 -5.03
CA SER A 63 -1.70 33.51 -4.59
C SER A 63 -1.63 35.01 -4.96
N ARG A 64 -2.06 35.40 -6.18
CA ARG A 64 -2.16 36.78 -6.60
C ARG A 64 -3.18 37.55 -5.77
N LYS A 65 -4.37 36.99 -5.55
CA LYS A 65 -5.40 37.58 -4.69
C LYS A 65 -4.84 37.88 -3.30
N ARG A 66 -4.19 36.89 -2.67
CA ARG A 66 -3.58 37.07 -1.34
C ARG A 66 -2.50 38.14 -1.30
N ARG A 67 -1.67 38.29 -2.35
CA ARG A 67 -0.70 39.38 -2.45
C ARG A 67 -1.39 40.74 -2.53
N MET A 68 -2.47 40.86 -3.31
CA MET A 68 -3.28 42.08 -3.41
C MET A 68 -3.93 42.44 -2.06
N GLU A 69 -4.29 41.45 -1.26
CA GLU A 69 -4.80 41.63 0.12
C GLU A 69 -3.69 41.93 1.14
N GLY A 70 -2.44 42.07 0.70
CA GLY A 70 -1.30 42.46 1.54
C GLY A 70 -0.59 41.33 2.26
N TYR A 71 -0.90 40.07 1.97
CA TYR A 71 -0.21 38.93 2.57
C TYR A 71 1.24 38.79 2.09
N ASN A 72 2.08 38.18 2.94
CA ASN A 72 3.37 37.66 2.53
C ASN A 72 3.14 36.22 2.00
N VAL A 73 3.18 36.09 0.68
CA VAL A 73 2.81 34.83 0.00
C VAL A 73 4.06 34.04 -0.37
N LEU A 74 4.18 32.82 0.15
CA LEU A 74 5.14 31.82 -0.32
C LEU A 74 4.41 30.87 -1.29
N TYR A 75 4.79 30.94 -2.57
CA TYR A 75 4.31 30.06 -3.62
C TYR A 75 5.54 29.50 -4.35
N PRO A 76 6.15 28.41 -3.83
CA PRO A 76 7.38 27.87 -4.35
C PRO A 76 7.12 26.90 -5.51
N ILE A 77 8.18 26.64 -6.29
CA ILE A 77 8.25 25.60 -7.30
C ILE A 77 9.52 24.76 -7.09
N GLY A 78 9.53 23.56 -7.57
CA GLY A 78 10.67 22.67 -7.55
C GLY A 78 10.53 21.52 -8.54
N TRP A 79 11.51 20.66 -8.51
CA TRP A 79 11.65 19.52 -9.42
C TRP A 79 11.81 18.24 -8.59
N ASP A 80 10.87 17.34 -8.70
CA ASP A 80 11.03 15.98 -8.20
C ASP A 80 11.80 15.17 -9.23
N ALA A 81 13.14 15.26 -9.14
CA ALA A 81 14.01 14.94 -10.25
C ALA A 81 14.80 13.64 -10.10
N PHE A 82 14.70 12.97 -8.94
CA PHE A 82 15.15 11.61 -8.76
C PHE A 82 14.11 10.60 -9.27
N GLY A 83 14.49 9.34 -9.35
CA GLY A 83 13.58 8.23 -9.59
C GLY A 83 13.64 7.62 -10.98
N LEU A 84 12.82 6.60 -11.17
CA LEU A 84 12.79 5.70 -12.31
C LEU A 84 12.56 6.35 -13.67
N PRO A 85 11.63 7.32 -13.81
CA PRO A 85 11.35 7.87 -15.14
C PRO A 85 12.58 8.49 -15.77
N THR A 86 13.35 9.26 -15.02
CA THR A 86 14.59 9.87 -15.51
C THR A 86 15.69 8.84 -15.77
N GLU A 87 15.85 7.84 -14.88
CA GLU A 87 16.83 6.77 -15.07
C GLU A 87 16.52 5.91 -16.30
N ASN A 88 15.27 5.53 -16.50
CA ASN A 88 14.85 4.75 -17.66
C ASN A 88 15.06 5.52 -18.96
N PHE A 89 14.75 6.82 -18.99
CA PHE A 89 15.04 7.67 -20.14
C PHE A 89 16.55 7.75 -20.40
N ALA A 90 17.35 7.89 -19.36
CA ALA A 90 18.80 7.90 -19.45
C ALA A 90 19.36 6.58 -19.99
N ILE A 91 18.85 5.44 -19.52
CA ILE A 91 19.23 4.10 -20.04
C ILE A 91 18.88 3.98 -21.54
N LYS A 92 17.66 4.40 -21.94
CA LYS A 92 17.19 4.35 -23.31
C LYS A 92 18.00 5.22 -24.26
N THR A 93 18.42 6.40 -23.80
CA THR A 93 19.12 7.39 -24.66
C THR A 93 20.64 7.30 -24.55
N GLY A 94 21.19 6.57 -23.58
CA GLY A 94 22.62 6.53 -23.29
C GLY A 94 23.19 7.84 -22.68
N ILE A 95 22.31 8.78 -22.26
CA ILE A 95 22.69 10.06 -21.68
C ILE A 95 22.62 9.96 -20.16
N HIS A 96 23.68 10.36 -19.45
CA HIS A 96 23.73 10.27 -18.00
C HIS A 96 22.54 10.99 -17.32
N PRO A 97 21.87 10.39 -16.27
CA PRO A 97 20.66 10.94 -15.65
C PRO A 97 20.82 12.39 -15.19
N LYS A 98 21.97 12.76 -14.66
CA LYS A 98 22.32 14.14 -14.23
C LYS A 98 22.19 15.16 -15.38
N ILE A 99 22.63 14.78 -16.58
CA ILE A 99 22.53 15.63 -17.78
C ILE A 99 21.08 15.73 -18.26
N VAL A 100 20.39 14.59 -18.31
CA VAL A 100 18.97 14.52 -18.66
C VAL A 100 18.14 15.38 -17.70
N THR A 101 18.32 15.22 -16.40
CA THR A 101 17.63 16.00 -15.36
C THR A 101 17.83 17.50 -15.58
N LYS A 102 19.08 17.93 -15.78
CA LYS A 102 19.37 19.36 -16.01
C LYS A 102 18.64 19.88 -17.25
N LYS A 103 18.76 19.20 -18.38
CA LYS A 103 18.12 19.60 -19.65
C LYS A 103 16.60 19.72 -19.52
N ASN A 104 15.99 18.71 -18.92
CA ASN A 104 14.54 18.66 -18.75
C ASN A 104 14.07 19.74 -17.77
N THR A 105 14.74 19.90 -16.63
CA THR A 105 14.46 20.97 -15.66
C THR A 105 14.52 22.35 -16.31
N ASP A 106 15.54 22.63 -17.12
CA ASP A 106 15.68 23.91 -17.85
C ASP A 106 14.52 24.11 -18.83
N THR A 107 14.05 23.06 -19.49
CA THR A 107 12.89 23.11 -20.41
C THR A 107 11.60 23.39 -19.64
N PHE A 108 11.33 22.65 -18.55
CA PHE A 108 10.15 22.85 -17.71
C PHE A 108 10.11 24.25 -17.11
N ARG A 109 11.25 24.74 -16.58
CA ARG A 109 11.38 26.10 -16.05
C ARG A 109 10.99 27.14 -17.09
N ARG A 110 11.54 27.06 -18.29
CA ARG A 110 11.21 27.97 -19.38
C ARG A 110 9.74 27.93 -19.75
N GLN A 111 9.13 26.74 -19.81
CA GLN A 111 7.72 26.59 -20.12
C GLN A 111 6.82 27.18 -19.04
N ILE A 112 7.10 26.90 -17.75
CA ILE A 112 6.34 27.45 -16.62
C ILE A 112 6.48 28.97 -16.56
N GLN A 113 7.68 29.50 -16.77
CA GLN A 113 7.90 30.95 -16.83
C GLN A 113 7.12 31.60 -17.96
N SER A 114 6.97 30.91 -19.11
CA SER A 114 6.18 31.44 -20.23
C SER A 114 4.68 31.52 -19.96
N LEU A 115 4.17 30.77 -18.97
CA LEU A 115 2.79 30.86 -18.49
C LEU A 115 2.57 32.10 -17.59
N GLY A 116 3.64 32.73 -17.13
CA GLY A 116 3.57 33.89 -16.26
C GLY A 116 3.06 33.64 -14.84
N VAL A 117 3.11 32.38 -14.39
CA VAL A 117 2.70 31.98 -13.02
C VAL A 117 3.59 32.67 -11.98
N SER A 118 2.98 33.11 -10.89
CA SER A 118 3.65 33.94 -9.85
C SER A 118 4.41 33.13 -8.81
N PHE A 119 5.19 32.14 -9.26
CA PHE A 119 6.07 31.40 -8.37
C PHE A 119 7.18 32.24 -7.77
N ASP A 120 7.57 31.92 -6.55
CA ASP A 120 8.80 32.45 -5.94
C ASP A 120 10.03 31.67 -6.44
N TRP A 121 10.58 32.10 -7.58
CA TRP A 121 11.74 31.45 -8.19
C TRP A 121 13.02 31.56 -7.36
N SER A 122 13.08 32.46 -6.39
CA SER A 122 14.21 32.55 -5.47
C SER A 122 14.29 31.36 -4.50
N ARG A 123 13.22 30.58 -4.43
CA ARG A 123 13.09 29.38 -3.60
C ARG A 123 12.86 28.12 -4.43
N GLU A 124 13.33 28.14 -5.66
CA GLU A 124 13.32 26.96 -6.51
C GLU A 124 14.11 25.82 -5.86
N ILE A 125 13.53 24.62 -5.86
CA ILE A 125 14.11 23.41 -5.25
C ILE A 125 14.38 22.37 -6.34
N ASN A 126 15.47 21.63 -6.20
CA ASN A 126 15.76 20.45 -6.98
C ASN A 126 16.12 19.29 -6.02
N THR A 127 15.32 18.24 -6.04
CA THR A 127 15.52 17.09 -5.12
C THR A 127 16.83 16.36 -5.36
N THR A 128 17.48 16.53 -6.53
CA THR A 128 18.80 15.95 -6.83
C THR A 128 19.98 16.79 -6.34
N ASP A 129 19.71 17.98 -5.79
CA ASP A 129 20.75 18.81 -5.21
C ASP A 129 21.24 18.21 -3.88
N PRO A 130 22.54 17.93 -3.71
CA PRO A 130 23.08 17.47 -2.45
C PRO A 130 22.78 18.36 -1.24
N ALA A 131 22.67 19.68 -1.45
CA ALA A 131 22.29 20.60 -0.40
C ALA A 131 20.84 20.43 0.05
N TYR A 132 19.98 19.92 -0.84
CA TYR A 132 18.57 19.60 -0.53
C TYR A 132 18.44 18.19 0.05
N TYR A 133 18.89 17.14 -0.64
CA TYR A 133 18.68 15.77 -0.18
C TYR A 133 19.46 15.38 1.09
N LYS A 134 20.44 16.15 1.48
CA LYS A 134 21.03 16.10 2.82
C LYS A 134 19.96 16.11 3.93
N TRP A 135 18.87 16.86 3.74
CA TRP A 135 17.79 16.92 4.71
C TRP A 135 16.91 15.68 4.68
N THR A 136 16.70 15.05 3.52
CA THR A 136 16.07 13.73 3.40
C THR A 136 16.87 12.68 4.18
N GLN A 137 18.20 12.68 3.99
CA GLN A 137 19.10 11.80 4.72
C GLN A 137 19.07 12.05 6.24
N TRP A 138 19.05 13.32 6.64
CA TRP A 138 18.94 13.67 8.05
C TRP A 138 17.61 13.19 8.66
N ILE A 139 16.49 13.39 7.98
CA ILE A 139 15.17 12.89 8.42
C ILE A 139 15.21 11.37 8.55
N PHE A 140 15.76 10.66 7.59
CA PHE A 140 15.93 9.20 7.66
C PHE A 140 16.70 8.78 8.91
N LEU A 141 17.80 9.46 9.24
CA LEU A 141 18.58 9.19 10.46
C LEU A 141 17.79 9.47 11.74
N GLN A 142 17.00 10.55 11.79
CA GLN A 142 16.15 10.82 12.95
C GLN A 142 15.08 9.74 13.13
N MET A 143 14.48 9.28 12.03
CA MET A 143 13.51 8.18 12.07
C MET A 143 14.16 6.86 12.49
N TYR A 144 15.38 6.58 12.01
CA TYR A 144 16.15 5.41 12.44
C TYR A 144 16.44 5.44 13.95
N LYS A 145 16.91 6.56 14.50
CA LYS A 145 17.12 6.76 15.95
C LYS A 145 15.86 6.53 16.78
N LYS A 146 14.68 6.81 16.21
CA LYS A 146 13.38 6.58 16.85
C LYS A 146 12.81 5.17 16.65
N GLY A 147 13.54 4.28 15.98
CA GLY A 147 13.06 2.93 15.67
C GLY A 147 11.87 2.89 14.70
N LEU A 148 11.74 3.92 13.87
CA LEU A 148 10.73 4.02 12.80
C LEU A 148 11.27 3.53 11.44
N VAL A 149 12.56 3.30 11.36
CA VAL A 149 13.24 2.73 10.19
C VAL A 149 13.91 1.43 10.62
N TYR A 150 13.68 0.38 9.84
CA TYR A 150 14.29 -0.94 10.09
C TYR A 150 14.57 -1.67 8.78
N LYS A 151 15.40 -2.69 8.83
CA LYS A 151 15.70 -3.54 7.68
C LYS A 151 14.95 -4.86 7.79
N SER A 152 14.33 -5.30 6.70
CA SER A 152 13.57 -6.54 6.64
C SER A 152 13.69 -7.18 5.27
N LYS A 153 13.66 -8.51 5.22
CA LYS A 153 13.48 -9.25 3.98
C LYS A 153 12.03 -9.18 3.57
N THR A 154 11.79 -8.71 2.35
CA THR A 154 10.44 -8.54 1.80
C THR A 154 10.39 -9.10 0.39
N ALA A 155 9.33 -9.85 0.09
CA ALA A 155 9.07 -10.31 -1.26
C ALA A 155 8.63 -9.13 -2.13
N ILE A 156 9.39 -8.83 -3.17
CA ILE A 156 9.09 -7.82 -4.18
C ILE A 156 8.76 -8.48 -5.51
N ASN A 157 7.95 -7.82 -6.35
CA ASN A 157 7.78 -8.23 -7.73
C ASN A 157 9.05 -7.87 -8.51
N TRP A 158 9.60 -8.80 -9.23
CA TRP A 158 10.82 -8.63 -10.00
C TRP A 158 10.56 -8.86 -11.48
N CYS A 159 10.86 -7.88 -12.32
CA CYS A 159 10.79 -8.05 -13.78
C CYS A 159 12.07 -8.70 -14.30
N LEU A 160 11.93 -9.87 -14.92
CA LEU A 160 13.07 -10.61 -15.47
C LEU A 160 13.75 -9.88 -16.63
N SER A 161 12.98 -9.15 -17.44
CA SER A 161 13.50 -8.42 -18.60
C SER A 161 14.13 -7.08 -18.23
N CYS A 162 13.45 -6.28 -17.40
CA CYS A 162 13.96 -4.98 -16.95
C CYS A 162 14.97 -5.08 -15.82
N LYS A 163 15.06 -6.24 -15.14
CA LYS A 163 15.90 -6.51 -13.98
C LYS A 163 15.68 -5.49 -12.85
N ILE A 164 14.41 -5.29 -12.50
CA ILE A 164 13.97 -4.28 -11.53
C ILE A 164 12.90 -4.80 -10.59
N GLY A 165 12.91 -4.28 -9.36
CA GLY A 165 11.77 -4.38 -8.44
C GLY A 165 10.63 -3.50 -8.90
N LEU A 166 9.41 -4.05 -8.87
CA LEU A 166 8.18 -3.40 -9.26
C LEU A 166 7.25 -3.28 -8.05
N ALA A 167 6.51 -2.19 -7.98
CA ALA A 167 5.35 -2.09 -7.10
C ALA A 167 4.23 -3.02 -7.60
N ASN A 168 3.24 -3.30 -6.74
CA ASN A 168 2.14 -4.20 -7.13
C ASN A 168 1.33 -3.64 -8.30
N GLU A 169 1.17 -2.33 -8.37
CA GLU A 169 0.45 -1.59 -9.41
C GLU A 169 1.17 -1.63 -10.77
N GLU A 170 2.47 -1.93 -10.79
CA GLU A 170 3.29 -2.02 -12.00
C GLU A 170 3.31 -3.43 -12.62
N VAL A 171 2.50 -4.37 -12.08
CA VAL A 171 2.38 -5.74 -12.58
C VAL A 171 0.93 -6.02 -12.98
N ILE A 172 0.72 -6.35 -14.25
CA ILE A 172 -0.58 -6.68 -14.82
C ILE A 172 -0.50 -8.10 -15.39
N ASP A 173 -1.37 -9.00 -14.94
CA ASP A 173 -1.43 -10.40 -15.36
C ASP A 173 -0.06 -11.12 -15.28
N GLY A 174 0.69 -10.87 -14.20
CA GLY A 174 2.02 -11.46 -13.99
C GLY A 174 3.12 -10.89 -14.90
N LYS A 175 2.83 -9.79 -15.61
CA LYS A 175 3.76 -9.13 -16.52
C LYS A 175 4.08 -7.71 -16.10
N CYS A 176 5.26 -7.27 -16.40
CA CYS A 176 5.67 -5.89 -16.20
C CYS A 176 4.88 -4.97 -17.14
N GLU A 177 4.15 -3.99 -16.59
CA GLU A 177 3.39 -2.99 -17.34
C GLU A 177 4.26 -2.26 -18.39
N ARG A 178 5.55 -2.08 -18.09
CA ARG A 178 6.46 -1.28 -18.93
C ARG A 178 7.02 -2.01 -20.14
N CYS A 179 7.34 -3.29 -19.99
CA CYS A 179 8.04 -4.05 -21.05
C CYS A 179 7.30 -5.32 -21.47
N GLY A 180 6.19 -5.68 -20.83
CA GLY A 180 5.47 -6.92 -21.08
C GLY A 180 6.20 -8.20 -20.63
N GLY A 181 7.39 -8.08 -20.05
CA GLY A 181 8.19 -9.21 -19.58
C GLY A 181 7.58 -9.87 -18.35
N MET A 182 7.82 -11.17 -18.19
CA MET A 182 7.35 -11.93 -17.02
C MET A 182 7.96 -11.40 -15.72
N THR A 183 7.17 -11.49 -14.65
CA THR A 183 7.61 -11.12 -13.29
C THR A 183 7.64 -12.34 -12.39
N GLU A 184 8.49 -12.29 -11.37
CA GLU A 184 8.56 -13.27 -10.30
C GLU A 184 8.64 -12.59 -8.93
N LYS A 185 8.33 -13.30 -7.85
CA LYS A 185 8.56 -12.81 -6.50
C LYS A 185 10.00 -13.12 -6.10
N ARG A 186 10.74 -12.09 -5.64
CA ARG A 186 12.09 -12.24 -5.06
C ARG A 186 12.13 -11.67 -3.67
N GLU A 187 12.72 -12.39 -2.74
CA GLU A 187 13.04 -11.86 -1.42
C GLU A 187 14.25 -10.94 -1.50
N LYS A 188 14.11 -9.73 -1.02
CA LYS A 188 15.17 -8.72 -0.96
C LYS A 188 15.19 -8.01 0.38
N ASP A 189 16.40 -7.72 0.83
CA ASP A 189 16.58 -6.87 2.00
C ASP A 189 16.17 -5.43 1.67
N GLN A 190 15.17 -4.93 2.40
CA GLN A 190 14.62 -3.60 2.20
C GLN A 190 14.70 -2.76 3.48
N TRP A 191 14.92 -1.47 3.32
CA TRP A 191 14.66 -0.50 4.37
C TRP A 191 13.16 -0.19 4.38
N MET A 192 12.57 -0.31 5.56
CA MET A 192 11.14 -0.14 5.79
C MET A 192 10.90 1.07 6.70
N LEU A 193 9.84 1.81 6.43
CA LEU A 193 9.32 2.84 7.33
C LEU A 193 8.08 2.33 8.04
N ALA A 194 8.11 2.33 9.37
CA ALA A 194 7.06 1.79 10.23
C ALA A 194 5.84 2.72 10.34
N ILE A 195 5.19 3.03 9.21
CA ILE A 195 4.01 3.89 9.16
C ILE A 195 2.83 3.27 9.92
N THR A 196 2.78 1.94 10.02
CA THR A 196 1.73 1.23 10.77
C THR A 196 1.69 1.59 12.24
N LYS A 197 2.81 2.04 12.83
CA LYS A 197 2.84 2.56 14.21
C LYS A 197 1.99 3.81 14.43
N TYR A 198 1.60 4.46 13.34
CA TYR A 198 0.77 5.66 13.34
C TYR A 198 -0.64 5.40 12.79
N ALA A 199 -1.00 4.16 12.47
CA ALA A 199 -2.24 3.84 11.77
C ALA A 199 -3.49 4.32 12.52
N ASP A 200 -3.60 4.07 13.83
CA ASP A 200 -4.69 4.57 14.66
C ASP A 200 -4.77 6.10 14.66
N ARG A 201 -3.62 6.75 14.80
CA ARG A 201 -3.54 8.20 14.81
C ARG A 201 -3.85 8.79 13.44
N LEU A 202 -3.38 8.18 12.35
CA LEU A 202 -3.69 8.60 10.98
C LEU A 202 -5.20 8.52 10.70
N ASP A 203 -5.88 7.52 11.24
CA ASP A 203 -7.34 7.40 11.12
C ASP A 203 -8.07 8.45 11.96
N GLY A 204 -7.68 8.60 13.24
CA GLY A 204 -8.30 9.54 14.18
C GLY A 204 -8.07 11.00 13.79
N ASP A 205 -6.84 11.39 13.42
CA ASP A 205 -6.48 12.77 13.06
C ASP A 205 -7.24 13.25 11.79
N LEU A 206 -7.91 12.36 11.04
CA LEU A 206 -8.78 12.75 9.92
C LEU A 206 -10.00 13.55 10.38
N ASP A 207 -10.43 13.43 11.63
CA ASP A 207 -11.54 14.21 12.16
C ASP A 207 -11.16 15.67 12.41
N ASP A 208 -9.88 15.94 12.66
CA ASP A 208 -9.33 17.26 12.94
C ASP A 208 -8.98 18.09 11.69
N VAL A 209 -9.04 17.49 10.49
CA VAL A 209 -8.69 18.18 9.24
C VAL A 209 -9.93 18.57 8.44
N ASP A 210 -9.89 19.76 7.81
CA ASP A 210 -10.95 20.26 6.94
C ASP A 210 -10.83 19.68 5.52
N TYR A 211 -10.95 18.36 5.42
CA TYR A 211 -10.95 17.64 4.13
C TYR A 211 -12.37 17.35 3.67
N LEU A 212 -12.55 17.26 2.37
CA LEU A 212 -13.82 16.81 1.79
C LEU A 212 -14.15 15.39 2.29
N PRO A 213 -15.43 15.10 2.61
CA PRO A 213 -15.85 13.78 3.14
C PRO A 213 -15.33 12.60 2.31
N ARG A 214 -15.41 12.71 0.97
CA ARG A 214 -14.90 11.66 0.05
C ARG A 214 -13.40 11.38 0.24
N ILE A 215 -12.61 12.41 0.56
CA ILE A 215 -11.16 12.25 0.77
C ILE A 215 -10.90 11.54 2.10
N LYS A 216 -11.63 11.91 3.17
CA LYS A 216 -11.55 11.22 4.45
C LYS A 216 -11.92 9.74 4.31
N THR A 217 -13.00 9.45 3.59
CA THR A 217 -13.42 8.06 3.31
C THR A 217 -12.37 7.28 2.54
N GLN A 218 -11.77 7.86 1.50
CA GLN A 218 -10.70 7.20 0.74
C GLN A 218 -9.49 6.90 1.61
N GLN A 219 -9.08 7.84 2.47
CA GLN A 219 -7.94 7.64 3.37
C GLN A 219 -8.24 6.58 4.44
N ARG A 220 -9.44 6.59 5.04
CA ARG A 220 -9.88 5.54 5.99
C ARG A 220 -9.91 4.16 5.33
N ASN A 221 -10.42 4.06 4.11
CA ASN A 221 -10.42 2.80 3.37
C ASN A 221 -9.00 2.31 3.05
N TRP A 222 -8.07 3.23 2.80
CA TRP A 222 -6.65 2.92 2.59
C TRP A 222 -5.97 2.44 3.88
N ILE A 223 -6.22 3.12 5.01
CA ILE A 223 -5.74 2.71 6.34
C ILE A 223 -6.36 1.36 6.69
N GLY A 224 -7.66 1.21 6.44
CA GLY A 224 -8.41 -0.03 6.56
C GLY A 224 -8.36 -0.62 7.96
N LYS A 225 -8.70 0.21 8.97
CA LYS A 225 -8.84 -0.24 10.35
C LYS A 225 -9.94 -1.29 10.47
N SER A 226 -9.63 -2.43 11.07
CA SER A 226 -10.55 -3.52 11.34
C SER A 226 -10.40 -3.99 12.78
N GLU A 227 -11.47 -3.95 13.55
CA GLU A 227 -11.53 -4.57 14.87
C GLU A 227 -12.11 -5.97 14.73
N GLY A 228 -11.45 -6.93 15.32
CA GLY A 228 -11.83 -8.33 15.20
C GLY A 228 -11.18 -9.19 16.27
N SER A 229 -11.22 -10.48 16.06
CA SER A 229 -10.74 -11.47 17.02
C SER A 229 -9.67 -12.37 16.39
N GLU A 230 -8.61 -12.62 17.12
CA GLU A 230 -7.68 -13.69 16.85
C GLU A 230 -8.12 -14.92 17.65
N ILE A 231 -8.32 -16.03 16.95
CA ILE A 231 -8.83 -17.29 17.51
C ILE A 231 -7.91 -18.41 17.06
N ASP A 232 -7.50 -19.24 18.01
CA ASP A 232 -6.62 -20.38 17.76
C ASP A 232 -7.44 -21.65 17.51
N PHE A 233 -7.19 -22.31 16.37
CA PHE A 233 -7.70 -23.63 16.02
C PHE A 233 -6.56 -24.64 16.21
N ALA A 234 -6.72 -25.60 17.10
CA ALA A 234 -5.76 -26.69 17.25
C ALA A 234 -5.76 -27.58 16.00
N ILE A 235 -4.60 -28.03 15.56
CA ILE A 235 -4.50 -29.06 14.52
C ILE A 235 -4.61 -30.43 15.18
N LYS A 236 -5.54 -31.25 14.67
CA LYS A 236 -5.80 -32.60 15.18
C LYS A 236 -4.51 -33.42 15.24
N ASP A 237 -4.37 -34.22 16.28
CA ASP A 237 -3.24 -35.11 16.50
C ASP A 237 -1.85 -34.48 16.48
N SER A 238 -1.78 -33.15 16.83
CA SER A 238 -0.52 -32.43 16.91
C SER A 238 -0.55 -31.31 17.96
N ASP A 239 0.62 -30.78 18.34
CA ASP A 239 0.76 -29.62 19.22
C ASP A 239 0.68 -28.28 18.43
N LEU A 240 0.36 -28.35 17.13
CA LEU A 240 0.28 -27.17 16.27
C LEU A 240 -1.07 -26.50 16.38
N LYS A 241 -1.09 -25.21 16.08
CA LYS A 241 -2.31 -24.42 15.99
C LYS A 241 -2.27 -23.45 14.82
N VAL A 242 -3.43 -23.16 14.27
CA VAL A 242 -3.65 -22.11 13.28
C VAL A 242 -4.39 -20.97 13.97
N THR A 243 -3.78 -19.79 14.00
CA THR A 243 -4.46 -18.58 14.48
C THR A 243 -5.16 -17.92 13.30
N VAL A 244 -6.46 -17.72 13.39
CA VAL A 244 -7.25 -16.98 12.38
C VAL A 244 -7.60 -15.59 12.89
N PHE A 245 -7.76 -14.62 11.97
CA PHE A 245 -8.33 -13.32 12.27
C PHE A 245 -9.71 -13.20 11.63
N THR A 246 -10.71 -12.80 12.41
CA THR A 246 -12.06 -12.58 11.92
C THR A 246 -12.71 -11.34 12.55
N THR A 247 -13.49 -10.59 11.78
CA THR A 247 -14.38 -9.54 12.27
C THR A 247 -15.75 -10.09 12.68
N ARG A 248 -15.99 -11.37 12.38
CA ARG A 248 -17.27 -12.08 12.53
C ARG A 248 -17.15 -13.27 13.47
N ALA A 249 -16.62 -13.06 14.70
CA ALA A 249 -16.54 -14.11 15.70
C ALA A 249 -17.92 -14.67 16.10
N ASP A 250 -18.98 -13.93 15.86
CA ASP A 250 -20.37 -14.36 15.96
C ASP A 250 -20.72 -15.57 15.07
N THR A 251 -19.98 -15.79 13.97
CA THR A 251 -20.21 -16.89 13.04
C THR A 251 -19.35 -18.13 13.33
N LEU A 252 -18.56 -18.14 14.42
CA LEU A 252 -17.58 -19.20 14.72
C LEU A 252 -18.18 -20.62 14.76
N PHE A 253 -19.42 -20.78 15.23
CA PHE A 253 -20.13 -22.07 15.25
C PHE A 253 -20.51 -22.57 13.86
N GLY A 254 -20.49 -21.69 12.85
CA GLY A 254 -20.79 -22.00 11.46
C GLY A 254 -19.54 -22.25 10.59
N VAL A 255 -18.37 -22.37 11.21
CA VAL A 255 -17.12 -22.68 10.49
C VAL A 255 -17.16 -24.13 10.01
N THR A 256 -16.96 -24.33 8.72
CA THR A 256 -16.97 -25.65 8.09
C THR A 256 -15.63 -26.02 7.46
N TYR A 257 -14.71 -25.09 7.31
CA TYR A 257 -13.32 -25.33 6.93
C TYR A 257 -12.42 -24.16 7.34
N VAL A 258 -11.10 -24.41 7.37
CA VAL A 258 -10.07 -23.38 7.60
C VAL A 258 -9.23 -23.26 6.35
N VAL A 259 -8.84 -22.03 5.97
CA VAL A 259 -8.02 -21.80 4.78
C VAL A 259 -6.73 -21.08 5.14
N LEU A 260 -5.62 -21.64 4.65
CA LEU A 260 -4.28 -21.09 4.79
C LEU A 260 -3.85 -20.38 3.50
N ALA A 261 -3.10 -19.30 3.64
CA ALA A 261 -2.36 -18.72 2.53
C ALA A 261 -1.27 -19.71 2.04
N PRO A 262 -0.97 -19.76 0.74
CA PRO A 262 0.11 -20.60 0.20
C PRO A 262 1.49 -20.32 0.84
N GLU A 263 1.65 -19.13 1.40
CA GLU A 263 2.87 -18.67 2.07
C GLU A 263 2.83 -18.85 3.60
N HIS A 264 1.82 -19.49 4.15
CA HIS A 264 1.68 -19.66 5.60
C HIS A 264 2.85 -20.44 6.20
N GLU A 265 3.27 -20.06 7.41
CA GLU A 265 4.48 -20.63 8.06
C GLU A 265 4.40 -22.14 8.29
N LEU A 266 3.24 -22.66 8.64
CA LEU A 266 3.05 -24.11 8.86
C LEU A 266 3.31 -24.93 7.59
N ILE A 267 3.01 -24.35 6.42
CA ILE A 267 3.26 -24.98 5.12
C ILE A 267 4.74 -24.86 4.75
N LYS A 268 5.30 -23.63 4.82
CA LYS A 268 6.72 -23.37 4.50
C LYS A 268 7.69 -24.19 5.36
N ALA A 269 7.37 -24.35 6.62
CA ALA A 269 8.22 -25.08 7.56
C ALA A 269 8.08 -26.61 7.45
N GLY A 270 7.17 -27.12 6.58
CA GLY A 270 6.92 -28.55 6.45
C GLY A 270 6.45 -29.21 7.75
N LYS A 271 5.75 -28.45 8.62
CA LYS A 271 5.33 -28.94 9.94
C LYS A 271 4.06 -29.77 9.91
N LEU A 272 3.28 -29.69 8.82
CA LEU A 272 2.06 -30.44 8.63
C LEU A 272 2.36 -31.72 7.87
N VAL A 273 1.77 -32.84 8.31
CA VAL A 273 1.80 -34.13 7.59
C VAL A 273 0.65 -34.09 6.60
N ILE A 274 0.96 -33.98 5.32
CA ILE A 274 -0.01 -33.80 4.23
C ILE A 274 0.11 -35.01 3.28
N ASN A 275 -0.98 -35.76 3.09
CA ASN A 275 -0.96 -36.96 2.25
C ASN A 275 -0.78 -36.63 0.76
N ASN A 276 -1.35 -35.51 0.29
CA ASN A 276 -1.26 -35.03 -1.11
C ASN A 276 -0.21 -33.90 -1.28
N ALA A 277 0.91 -33.97 -0.57
CA ALA A 277 1.93 -32.90 -0.56
C ALA A 277 2.42 -32.47 -1.95
N ILE A 278 2.49 -33.39 -2.92
CA ILE A 278 2.92 -33.09 -4.30
C ILE A 278 1.91 -32.16 -5.00
N GLU A 279 0.61 -32.43 -4.85
CA GLU A 279 -0.45 -31.60 -5.42
C GLU A 279 -0.46 -30.21 -4.79
N VAL A 280 -0.34 -30.16 -3.44
CA VAL A 280 -0.27 -28.90 -2.68
C VAL A 280 0.92 -28.04 -3.13
N GLU A 281 2.11 -28.64 -3.28
CA GLU A 281 3.29 -27.90 -3.75
C GLU A 281 3.11 -27.38 -5.19
N ALA A 282 2.56 -28.20 -6.10
CA ALA A 282 2.26 -27.77 -7.47
C ALA A 282 1.29 -26.57 -7.49
N TYR A 283 0.27 -26.58 -6.62
CA TYR A 283 -0.67 -25.49 -6.46
C TYR A 283 0.02 -24.21 -5.94
N ILE A 284 0.87 -24.33 -4.92
CA ILE A 284 1.64 -23.23 -4.35
C ILE A 284 2.53 -22.58 -5.41
N GLN A 285 3.26 -23.37 -6.20
CA GLN A 285 4.13 -22.87 -7.25
C GLN A 285 3.35 -22.12 -8.34
N LYS A 286 2.15 -22.58 -8.68
CA LYS A 286 1.23 -21.89 -9.60
C LYS A 286 0.76 -20.57 -9.01
N THR A 287 0.41 -20.53 -7.73
CA THR A 287 -0.11 -19.34 -7.05
C THR A 287 0.96 -18.26 -6.84
N ARG A 288 2.22 -18.64 -6.61
CA ARG A 288 3.36 -17.72 -6.48
C ARG A 288 3.56 -16.81 -7.70
N LYS A 289 3.07 -17.22 -8.85
CA LYS A 289 3.14 -16.42 -10.10
C LYS A 289 2.08 -15.34 -10.19
N LYS A 290 1.04 -15.39 -9.33
CA LYS A 290 -0.05 -14.42 -9.30
C LYS A 290 0.29 -13.23 -8.38
N THR A 291 -0.15 -12.04 -8.76
CA THR A 291 -0.09 -10.85 -7.89
C THR A 291 -1.18 -10.87 -6.82
N ASP A 292 -1.02 -10.08 -5.77
CA ASP A 292 -2.04 -9.94 -4.73
C ASP A 292 -3.36 -9.41 -5.30
N ILE A 293 -3.31 -8.52 -6.30
CA ILE A 293 -4.49 -7.98 -7.00
C ILE A 293 -5.21 -9.09 -7.77
N GLU A 294 -4.48 -9.91 -8.53
CA GLU A 294 -5.05 -11.04 -9.25
C GLU A 294 -5.67 -12.09 -8.33
N ARG A 295 -5.10 -12.27 -7.14
CA ARG A 295 -5.59 -13.23 -6.14
C ARG A 295 -6.89 -12.77 -5.50
N THR A 296 -7.08 -11.45 -5.29
CA THR A 296 -8.23 -10.88 -4.57
C THR A 296 -9.27 -10.22 -5.46
N ALA A 297 -9.11 -10.25 -6.79
CA ALA A 297 -10.04 -9.62 -7.73
C ALA A 297 -11.49 -10.12 -7.52
N GLU A 298 -12.43 -9.19 -7.49
CA GLU A 298 -13.86 -9.48 -7.43
C GLU A 298 -14.33 -10.23 -8.69
N GLY A 299 -15.31 -11.12 -8.53
CA GLY A 299 -15.88 -11.89 -9.64
C GLY A 299 -14.96 -13.00 -10.19
N LYS A 300 -13.76 -13.18 -9.65
CA LYS A 300 -12.86 -14.26 -10.06
C LYS A 300 -13.18 -15.53 -9.30
N GLU A 301 -13.24 -16.64 -10.05
CA GLU A 301 -13.41 -17.96 -9.48
C GLU A 301 -12.29 -18.27 -8.47
N LYS A 302 -12.65 -18.70 -7.26
CA LYS A 302 -11.70 -19.04 -6.20
C LYS A 302 -11.23 -20.46 -6.38
N HIS A 303 -9.94 -20.68 -6.17
CA HIS A 303 -9.30 -21.98 -6.29
C HIS A 303 -8.54 -22.32 -5.02
N GLY A 304 -8.53 -23.59 -4.66
CA GLY A 304 -7.78 -24.12 -3.51
C GLY A 304 -7.51 -25.62 -3.67
N VAL A 305 -6.70 -26.13 -2.76
CA VAL A 305 -6.40 -27.56 -2.61
C VAL A 305 -6.57 -27.92 -1.13
N GLU A 306 -7.27 -29.01 -0.85
CA GLU A 306 -7.37 -29.54 0.51
C GLU A 306 -6.01 -30.09 0.96
N LEU A 307 -5.68 -29.88 2.23
CA LEU A 307 -4.54 -30.53 2.87
C LEU A 307 -5.00 -31.91 3.39
N ASP A 308 -4.95 -32.90 2.52
CA ASP A 308 -5.46 -34.25 2.85
C ASP A 308 -4.81 -34.83 4.12
N GLY A 309 -5.66 -35.25 5.06
CA GLY A 309 -5.27 -35.74 6.38
C GLY A 309 -5.07 -34.65 7.44
N VAL A 310 -5.26 -33.34 7.11
CA VAL A 310 -5.10 -32.25 8.06
C VAL A 310 -6.47 -31.68 8.46
N PHE A 311 -6.78 -31.77 9.75
CA PHE A 311 -8.01 -31.23 10.32
C PHE A 311 -7.69 -30.19 11.40
N ALA A 312 -8.49 -29.14 11.47
CA ALA A 312 -8.47 -28.15 12.55
C ALA A 312 -9.68 -28.39 13.47
N ILE A 313 -9.49 -28.17 14.76
CA ILE A 313 -10.56 -28.28 15.76
C ILE A 313 -11.18 -26.92 16.00
N ASN A 314 -12.48 -26.79 15.74
CA ASN A 314 -13.21 -25.58 16.04
C ASN A 314 -13.31 -25.37 17.57
N PRO A 315 -12.74 -24.32 18.14
CA PRO A 315 -12.71 -24.13 19.60
C PRO A 315 -14.07 -23.83 20.22
N ALA A 316 -15.10 -23.53 19.42
CA ALA A 316 -16.43 -23.22 19.91
C ALA A 316 -17.29 -24.47 20.20
N ASN A 317 -17.13 -25.52 19.41
CA ASN A 317 -17.98 -26.72 19.48
C ASN A 317 -17.19 -28.03 19.44
N GLY A 318 -15.86 -28.00 19.22
CA GLY A 318 -15.03 -29.20 19.14
C GLY A 318 -15.11 -29.96 17.82
N GLU A 319 -15.82 -29.45 16.83
CA GLU A 319 -15.94 -30.11 15.51
C GLU A 319 -14.62 -30.08 14.74
N GLU A 320 -14.34 -31.17 14.06
CA GLU A 320 -13.21 -31.27 13.13
C GLU A 320 -13.58 -30.69 11.78
N VAL A 321 -12.78 -29.76 11.28
CA VAL A 321 -12.99 -29.12 9.98
C VAL A 321 -11.74 -29.26 9.10
N PRO A 322 -11.89 -29.54 7.78
CA PRO A 322 -10.78 -29.73 6.88
C PRO A 322 -9.97 -28.42 6.73
N VAL A 323 -8.67 -28.56 6.47
CA VAL A 323 -7.78 -27.43 6.22
C VAL A 323 -7.44 -27.36 4.73
N TRP A 324 -7.59 -26.18 4.17
CA TRP A 324 -7.36 -25.90 2.74
C TRP A 324 -6.21 -24.90 2.55
N VAL A 325 -5.60 -24.91 1.38
CA VAL A 325 -4.74 -23.83 0.88
C VAL A 325 -5.44 -23.17 -0.29
N ALA A 326 -5.61 -21.83 -0.24
CA ALA A 326 -6.27 -21.12 -1.32
C ALA A 326 -5.59 -19.79 -1.65
N ASP A 327 -5.67 -19.39 -2.92
CA ASP A 327 -4.98 -18.22 -3.45
C ASP A 327 -5.61 -16.88 -3.02
N TYR A 328 -6.86 -16.87 -2.59
CA TYR A 328 -7.54 -15.64 -2.15
C TYR A 328 -7.20 -15.22 -0.70
N VAL A 329 -6.49 -16.06 0.05
CA VAL A 329 -5.97 -15.74 1.38
C VAL A 329 -4.56 -15.15 1.25
N LEU A 330 -4.36 -13.94 1.76
CA LEU A 330 -3.07 -13.24 1.68
C LEU A 330 -2.28 -13.40 2.98
N PRO A 331 -0.97 -13.71 2.91
CA PRO A 331 -0.15 -13.94 4.10
C PRO A 331 0.06 -12.69 4.96
N GLN A 332 -0.12 -11.49 4.38
CA GLN A 332 0.10 -10.22 5.07
C GLN A 332 -1.18 -9.63 5.67
N TYR A 333 -2.34 -10.24 5.45
CA TYR A 333 -3.60 -9.79 6.04
C TYR A 333 -4.01 -10.72 7.18
N GLY A 334 -4.24 -10.13 8.35
CA GLY A 334 -4.55 -10.91 9.55
C GLY A 334 -3.37 -11.78 10.00
N THR A 335 -3.56 -13.07 9.93
CA THR A 335 -2.59 -14.11 10.32
C THR A 335 -2.13 -14.98 9.13
N GLY A 336 -2.60 -14.67 7.92
CA GLY A 336 -2.41 -15.54 6.75
C GLY A 336 -3.29 -16.80 6.78
N ALA A 337 -4.28 -16.83 7.67
CA ALA A 337 -5.29 -17.89 7.79
C ALA A 337 -6.67 -17.30 8.05
N ILE A 338 -7.70 -17.93 7.54
CA ILE A 338 -9.10 -17.56 7.77
C ILE A 338 -9.92 -18.77 8.22
N MET A 339 -10.90 -18.52 9.02
CA MET A 339 -12.03 -19.45 9.23
C MET A 339 -13.08 -19.20 8.15
N ALA A 340 -13.57 -20.21 7.49
CA ALA A 340 -14.56 -20.09 6.44
C ALA A 340 -15.96 -20.39 6.95
N VAL A 341 -16.89 -19.48 6.62
CA VAL A 341 -18.27 -19.51 7.07
C VAL A 341 -19.25 -19.36 5.89
N PRO A 342 -19.43 -20.39 5.07
CA PRO A 342 -20.12 -20.33 3.79
C PRO A 342 -21.53 -19.69 3.85
N SER A 343 -22.28 -19.93 4.90
CA SER A 343 -23.62 -19.32 5.04
C SER A 343 -23.59 -17.82 5.34
N HIS A 344 -22.39 -17.21 5.61
CA HIS A 344 -22.24 -15.82 6.06
C HIS A 344 -21.12 -15.03 5.38
N ASP A 345 -20.43 -15.60 4.38
CA ASP A 345 -19.45 -14.95 3.53
C ASP A 345 -19.61 -15.44 2.08
N GLU A 346 -19.79 -14.52 1.15
CA GLU A 346 -20.04 -14.84 -0.27
C GLU A 346 -18.88 -15.58 -0.94
N ARG A 347 -17.64 -15.29 -0.55
CA ARG A 347 -16.45 -15.94 -1.11
C ARG A 347 -16.37 -17.39 -0.62
N ASP A 348 -16.66 -17.59 0.67
CA ASP A 348 -16.67 -18.90 1.28
C ASP A 348 -17.85 -19.72 0.75
N PHE A 349 -19.01 -19.08 0.49
CA PHE A 349 -20.15 -19.73 -0.11
C PHE A 349 -19.83 -20.27 -1.51
N ALA A 350 -19.28 -19.42 -2.39
CA ALA A 350 -18.90 -19.82 -3.74
C ALA A 350 -17.81 -20.90 -3.75
N PHE A 351 -16.90 -20.86 -2.80
CA PHE A 351 -15.87 -21.89 -2.63
C PHE A 351 -16.49 -23.21 -2.17
N ALA A 352 -17.36 -23.17 -1.17
CA ALA A 352 -18.08 -24.36 -0.67
C ALA A 352 -18.97 -25.00 -1.74
N GLU A 353 -19.66 -24.20 -2.56
CA GLU A 353 -20.44 -24.70 -3.72
C GLU A 353 -19.55 -25.48 -4.69
N LYS A 354 -18.41 -24.91 -5.04
CA LYS A 354 -17.47 -25.51 -5.99
C LYS A 354 -16.91 -26.84 -5.53
N TYR A 355 -16.57 -26.94 -4.25
CA TYR A 355 -15.89 -28.11 -3.69
C TYR A 355 -16.82 -29.04 -2.91
N GLY A 356 -18.13 -28.79 -2.89
CA GLY A 356 -19.11 -29.61 -2.20
C GLY A 356 -18.96 -29.59 -0.68
N LEU A 357 -18.52 -28.48 -0.09
CA LEU A 357 -18.29 -28.37 1.35
C LEU A 357 -19.59 -28.02 2.08
N GLU A 358 -19.67 -28.41 3.35
CA GLU A 358 -20.82 -28.13 4.22
C GLU A 358 -21.05 -26.61 4.36
N LYS A 359 -22.32 -26.20 4.46
CA LYS A 359 -22.76 -24.84 4.72
C LYS A 359 -23.67 -24.83 5.93
N LYS A 360 -23.25 -24.18 7.02
CA LYS A 360 -23.92 -24.17 8.32
C LYS A 360 -24.39 -22.76 8.69
N CYS A 361 -25.69 -22.54 8.68
CA CYS A 361 -26.29 -21.28 9.09
C CYS A 361 -26.29 -21.12 10.62
N VAL A 362 -25.74 -20.01 11.11
CA VAL A 362 -25.68 -19.71 12.57
C VAL A 362 -26.20 -18.32 12.92
N ILE A 363 -26.69 -17.56 11.93
CA ILE A 363 -27.36 -16.28 12.17
C ILE A 363 -28.71 -16.30 11.45
N GLU A 364 -29.76 -16.19 12.20
CA GLU A 364 -31.11 -15.93 11.70
C GLU A 364 -31.26 -14.42 11.48
N PRO A 365 -31.43 -13.93 10.23
CA PRO A 365 -31.66 -12.55 9.94
C PRO A 365 -32.86 -11.96 10.68
N SER A 366 -32.72 -10.76 11.24
CA SER A 366 -33.88 -10.05 11.78
C SER A 366 -34.72 -9.41 10.64
N LYS A 367 -36.01 -9.21 10.88
CA LYS A 367 -36.89 -8.55 9.88
C LYS A 367 -36.40 -7.15 9.47
N ASP A 368 -35.67 -6.48 10.36
CA ASP A 368 -35.09 -5.15 10.13
C ASP A 368 -33.69 -5.19 9.49
N ALA A 369 -33.20 -6.38 9.14
CA ALA A 369 -31.88 -6.59 8.59
C ALA A 369 -31.77 -6.33 7.09
N LEU A 370 -32.91 -6.32 6.41
CA LEU A 370 -33.04 -5.93 5.00
C LEU A 370 -33.08 -4.40 4.96
N GLY A 371 -32.18 -3.78 4.19
CA GLY A 371 -32.06 -2.32 4.11
C GLY A 371 -33.38 -1.64 3.71
N PRO A 372 -33.48 -0.32 3.92
CA PRO A 372 -34.73 0.44 3.66
C PRO A 372 -35.15 0.44 2.19
N ASP A 373 -34.29 0.02 1.28
CA ASP A 373 -34.56 0.00 -0.17
C ASP A 373 -35.08 -1.36 -0.71
N GLU A 374 -35.05 -2.42 0.10
CA GLU A 374 -35.55 -3.73 -0.29
C GLU A 374 -36.95 -3.94 0.29
N HIS A 375 -37.99 -3.55 -0.45
CA HIS A 375 -39.38 -3.90 -0.19
C HIS A 375 -39.62 -5.40 -0.41
N MET A 376 -38.95 -6.26 0.38
CA MET A 376 -39.29 -7.68 0.39
C MET A 376 -40.58 -7.92 1.13
N SER A 377 -41.51 -8.63 0.48
CA SER A 377 -42.73 -9.10 1.14
C SER A 377 -42.36 -10.08 2.28
N LEU A 378 -43.27 -10.25 3.23
CA LEU A 378 -43.05 -11.21 4.33
C LEU A 378 -42.81 -12.64 3.80
N ASP A 379 -43.51 -12.99 2.70
CA ASP A 379 -43.39 -14.29 2.06
C ASP A 379 -42.00 -14.46 1.40
N SER A 380 -41.51 -13.43 0.69
CA SER A 380 -40.17 -13.44 0.09
C SER A 380 -39.04 -13.51 1.15
N LEU A 381 -39.24 -12.83 2.29
CA LEU A 381 -38.32 -12.94 3.42
C LEU A 381 -38.27 -14.36 4.00
N THR A 382 -39.42 -14.96 4.20
CA THR A 382 -39.54 -16.35 4.73
C THR A 382 -38.90 -17.35 3.78
N GLU A 383 -39.08 -17.18 2.48
CA GLU A 383 -38.43 -18.00 1.46
C GLU A 383 -36.92 -17.83 1.48
N PHE A 384 -36.41 -16.59 1.55
CA PHE A 384 -34.98 -16.32 1.66
C PHE A 384 -34.34 -16.93 2.91
N LEU A 385 -34.99 -16.75 4.07
CA LEU A 385 -34.57 -17.36 5.34
C LEU A 385 -34.47 -18.88 5.25
N THR A 386 -35.49 -19.50 4.62
CA THR A 386 -35.49 -20.95 4.40
C THR A 386 -34.30 -21.38 3.57
N LYS A 387 -34.03 -20.68 2.46
CA LYS A 387 -32.85 -20.95 1.61
C LYS A 387 -31.53 -20.78 2.35
N VAL A 388 -31.39 -19.76 3.20
CA VAL A 388 -30.17 -19.55 4.01
C VAL A 388 -29.98 -20.69 5.02
N ILE A 389 -31.04 -21.09 5.71
CA ILE A 389 -31.01 -22.20 6.67
C ILE A 389 -30.67 -23.54 5.99
N GLN A 390 -31.18 -23.74 4.76
CA GLN A 390 -30.92 -24.94 3.95
C GLN A 390 -29.53 -24.92 3.25
N GLY A 391 -28.78 -23.81 3.37
CA GLY A 391 -27.48 -23.66 2.71
C GLY A 391 -27.57 -23.39 1.21
N GLU A 392 -28.73 -22.98 0.71
CA GLU A 392 -28.99 -22.63 -0.69
C GLU A 392 -28.73 -21.13 -0.99
N ALA A 393 -28.63 -20.31 0.05
CA ALA A 393 -28.32 -18.89 -0.04
C ALA A 393 -27.37 -18.46 1.08
N CYS A 394 -26.69 -17.31 0.89
CA CYS A 394 -25.77 -16.72 1.85
C CYS A 394 -26.38 -15.46 2.48
N TYR A 395 -26.30 -15.33 3.80
CA TYR A 395 -26.69 -14.12 4.51
C TYR A 395 -25.47 -13.31 4.94
N LEU A 396 -25.21 -12.19 4.27
CA LEU A 396 -24.04 -11.32 4.50
C LEU A 396 -24.29 -10.29 5.62
N GLY A 397 -25.53 -10.10 6.06
CA GLY A 397 -25.88 -9.07 7.03
C GLY A 397 -25.31 -9.32 8.41
N GLU A 398 -25.17 -8.22 9.16
CA GLU A 398 -24.65 -8.24 10.53
C GLU A 398 -25.76 -8.19 11.60
N LYS A 399 -27.03 -8.00 11.18
CA LYS A 399 -28.16 -7.89 12.08
C LYS A 399 -28.92 -9.21 12.13
N GLY A 400 -29.00 -9.81 13.30
CA GLY A 400 -29.70 -11.05 13.50
C GLY A 400 -29.44 -11.64 14.88
N LYS A 401 -30.08 -12.79 15.14
CA LYS A 401 -29.86 -13.57 16.35
C LYS A 401 -29.10 -14.85 15.99
N LEU A 402 -28.25 -15.28 16.89
CA LEU A 402 -27.54 -16.53 16.72
C LEU A 402 -28.52 -17.73 16.85
N ILE A 403 -28.35 -18.70 15.95
CA ILE A 403 -28.95 -20.03 16.00
C ILE A 403 -27.81 -21.07 15.93
N ASN A 404 -28.07 -22.30 16.31
CA ASN A 404 -27.08 -23.39 16.25
C ASN A 404 -25.74 -23.07 16.94
N SER A 405 -25.73 -22.16 17.92
CA SER A 405 -24.53 -21.60 18.56
C SER A 405 -24.44 -21.93 20.05
N GLY A 406 -24.96 -23.10 20.46
CA GLY A 406 -24.95 -23.56 21.84
C GLY A 406 -25.57 -22.56 22.79
N LYS A 407 -24.87 -22.25 23.88
CA LYS A 407 -25.33 -21.27 24.90
C LYS A 407 -25.44 -19.82 24.38
N PHE A 408 -24.91 -19.50 23.22
CA PHE A 408 -24.99 -18.19 22.59
C PHE A 408 -26.18 -18.05 21.65
N SER A 409 -26.94 -19.13 21.41
CA SER A 409 -28.19 -19.05 20.62
C SER A 409 -29.14 -18.04 21.24
N ASN A 410 -29.84 -17.29 20.39
CA ASN A 410 -30.71 -16.17 20.70
C ASN A 410 -30.00 -14.84 21.11
N MET A 411 -28.67 -14.80 21.26
CA MET A 411 -27.95 -13.52 21.40
C MET A 411 -27.98 -12.72 20.10
N LEU A 412 -27.92 -11.42 20.21
CA LEU A 412 -27.70 -10.55 19.04
C LEU A 412 -26.28 -10.73 18.50
N SER A 413 -26.13 -10.81 17.19
CA SER A 413 -24.86 -11.08 16.52
C SER A 413 -23.72 -10.16 17.01
N HIS A 414 -23.96 -8.85 17.10
CA HIS A 414 -22.93 -7.89 17.54
C HIS A 414 -22.49 -8.07 19.00
N GLU A 415 -23.39 -8.48 19.90
CA GLU A 415 -23.08 -8.76 21.31
C GLU A 415 -22.29 -10.09 21.45
N ALA A 416 -22.63 -11.06 20.62
CA ALA A 416 -22.03 -12.39 20.66
C ALA A 416 -20.54 -12.37 20.27
N ARG A 417 -20.08 -11.44 19.42
CA ARG A 417 -18.68 -11.38 18.94
C ARG A 417 -17.68 -11.39 20.08
N VAL A 418 -17.81 -10.47 21.02
CA VAL A 418 -16.90 -10.37 22.18
C VAL A 418 -17.09 -11.54 23.15
N ALA A 419 -18.35 -11.97 23.37
CA ALA A 419 -18.67 -13.05 24.28
C ALA A 419 -18.08 -14.39 23.80
N ILE A 420 -18.24 -14.71 22.52
CA ILE A 420 -17.68 -15.94 21.91
C ILE A 420 -16.15 -15.88 21.90
N THR A 421 -15.55 -14.72 21.50
CA THR A 421 -14.10 -14.56 21.53
C THR A 421 -13.51 -14.87 22.90
N LYS A 422 -14.11 -14.33 23.96
CA LYS A 422 -13.66 -14.60 25.34
C LYS A 422 -13.85 -16.06 25.73
N HIS A 423 -14.99 -16.68 25.32
CA HIS A 423 -15.31 -18.06 25.66
C HIS A 423 -14.29 -19.05 25.11
N VAL A 424 -13.80 -18.82 23.88
CA VAL A 424 -12.82 -19.69 23.22
C VAL A 424 -11.36 -19.31 23.54
N GLY A 425 -11.13 -18.39 24.48
CA GLY A 425 -9.78 -17.92 24.82
C GLY A 425 -9.12 -17.07 23.73
N GLY A 426 -9.91 -16.53 22.81
CA GLY A 426 -9.43 -15.63 21.76
C GLY A 426 -9.12 -14.23 22.25
N ARG A 427 -8.54 -13.42 21.42
CA ARG A 427 -8.12 -12.04 21.71
C ARG A 427 -8.81 -11.06 20.76
N VAL A 428 -9.44 -10.01 21.32
CA VAL A 428 -9.90 -8.88 20.50
C VAL A 428 -8.70 -8.02 20.13
N VAL A 429 -8.53 -7.76 18.82
CA VAL A 429 -7.38 -7.05 18.27
C VAL A 429 -7.82 -6.09 17.17
N THR A 430 -7.01 -5.04 16.97
CA THR A 430 -7.16 -4.13 15.83
C THR A 430 -6.10 -4.46 14.79
N LYS A 431 -6.51 -4.60 13.55
CA LYS A 431 -5.63 -4.80 12.38
C LYS A 431 -5.84 -3.67 11.38
N PHE A 432 -4.87 -3.49 10.50
CA PHE A 432 -4.89 -2.47 9.45
C PHE A 432 -4.56 -3.09 8.10
N LYS A 433 -5.17 -2.57 7.03
CA LYS A 433 -4.75 -2.87 5.65
C LYS A 433 -3.46 -2.14 5.31
N LEU A 434 -3.24 -0.96 5.94
CA LEU A 434 -2.01 -0.17 5.81
C LEU A 434 -0.80 -1.04 6.16
N ARG A 435 0.23 -0.96 5.34
CA ARG A 435 1.50 -1.69 5.54
C ARG A 435 2.65 -0.71 5.70
N ASP A 436 3.71 -1.18 6.32
CA ASP A 436 4.94 -0.43 6.39
C ASP A 436 5.48 -0.15 4.98
N TRP A 437 6.02 1.03 4.80
CA TRP A 437 6.44 1.50 3.49
C TRP A 437 7.83 0.97 3.14
N VAL A 438 7.96 0.30 1.98
CA VAL A 438 9.24 -0.07 1.39
C VAL A 438 9.93 1.20 0.89
N PHE A 439 10.91 1.67 1.65
CA PHE A 439 11.59 2.93 1.36
C PHE A 439 12.71 2.78 0.34
N SER A 440 13.56 1.73 0.45
CA SER A 440 14.70 1.53 -0.43
C SER A 440 14.31 1.06 -1.83
N ARG A 441 15.08 1.52 -2.83
CA ARG A 441 15.01 1.07 -4.21
C ARG A 441 16.42 0.70 -4.69
N GLN A 442 16.54 -0.38 -5.47
CA GLN A 442 17.81 -0.85 -6.03
C GLN A 442 18.13 -0.12 -7.32
N ARG A 443 18.29 1.21 -7.21
CA ARG A 443 18.50 2.12 -8.34
C ARG A 443 19.73 2.97 -8.11
N TYR A 444 20.26 3.52 -9.22
CA TYR A 444 21.35 4.48 -9.18
C TYR A 444 20.80 5.90 -8.91
N TRP A 445 19.79 6.33 -9.70
CA TRP A 445 19.32 7.71 -9.68
C TRP A 445 18.33 7.95 -8.51
N GLY A 446 18.90 8.14 -7.34
CA GLY A 446 18.22 8.39 -6.08
C GLY A 446 19.21 8.84 -5.01
N GLU A 447 18.71 9.46 -3.95
CA GLU A 447 19.56 9.85 -2.82
C GLU A 447 20.05 8.59 -2.06
N PRO A 448 21.36 8.54 -1.77
CA PRO A 448 21.93 7.43 -1.01
C PRO A 448 21.37 7.36 0.42
N ILE A 449 21.06 6.15 0.88
CA ILE A 449 20.70 5.90 2.27
C ILE A 449 21.97 6.02 3.14
N PRO A 450 22.00 6.90 4.16
CA PRO A 450 23.20 7.23 4.93
C PRO A 450 23.49 6.19 6.04
N MET A 451 23.61 4.91 5.65
CA MET A 451 23.86 3.80 6.57
C MET A 451 25.03 2.95 6.09
N ILE A 452 25.83 2.50 7.03
CA ILE A 452 27.00 1.64 6.81
C ILE A 452 26.80 0.34 7.58
N HIS A 453 27.05 -0.80 6.94
CA HIS A 453 27.03 -2.09 7.62
C HIS A 453 28.43 -2.46 8.14
N CYS A 454 28.53 -2.67 9.42
CA CYS A 454 29.73 -3.21 10.08
C CYS A 454 29.46 -4.66 10.48
N GLU A 455 30.37 -5.59 10.16
CA GLU A 455 30.20 -7.01 10.50
C GLU A 455 30.09 -7.26 12.01
N LYS A 456 30.74 -6.41 12.83
CA LYS A 456 30.73 -6.53 14.30
C LYS A 456 29.58 -5.80 14.96
N CYS A 457 29.21 -4.61 14.44
CA CYS A 457 28.27 -3.69 15.09
C CYS A 457 26.90 -3.64 14.38
N GLY A 458 26.75 -4.32 13.24
CA GLY A 458 25.54 -4.22 12.40
C GLY A 458 25.43 -2.85 11.70
N TRP A 459 24.21 -2.41 11.44
CA TRP A 459 23.95 -1.16 10.74
C TRP A 459 24.27 0.07 11.60
N GLN A 460 25.14 0.93 11.08
CA GLN A 460 25.58 2.16 11.71
C GLN A 460 25.18 3.38 10.87
N ALA A 461 24.68 4.41 11.53
CA ALA A 461 24.33 5.67 10.89
C ALA A 461 25.59 6.46 10.54
N VAL A 462 25.62 7.07 9.35
CA VAL A 462 26.63 8.07 9.02
C VAL A 462 26.47 9.27 9.97
N PRO A 463 27.56 9.82 10.56
CA PRO A 463 27.46 10.99 11.43
C PRO A 463 26.81 12.18 10.70
N GLU A 464 25.92 12.90 11.39
CA GLU A 464 25.18 14.03 10.78
C GLU A 464 26.09 15.11 10.20
N LYS A 465 27.26 15.32 10.78
CA LYS A 465 28.26 16.28 10.29
C LYS A 465 28.84 15.91 8.93
N ASP A 466 28.79 14.63 8.56
CA ASP A 466 29.34 14.10 7.30
C ASP A 466 28.29 14.02 6.18
N LEU A 467 27.08 14.49 6.46
CA LEU A 467 26.02 14.63 5.43
C LEU A 467 26.27 15.84 4.53
N PRO A 468 25.92 15.75 3.24
CA PRO A 468 25.29 14.61 2.57
C PRO A 468 26.26 13.52 2.15
N VAL A 469 25.81 12.27 2.26
CA VAL A 469 26.43 11.17 1.50
C VAL A 469 26.07 11.40 0.02
N LYS A 470 27.06 11.79 -0.78
CA LYS A 470 26.82 12.17 -2.17
C LYS A 470 26.73 10.97 -3.09
N LEU A 471 25.79 11.01 -4.03
CA LEU A 471 25.71 10.03 -5.11
C LEU A 471 26.99 10.10 -5.96
N PRO A 472 27.72 8.98 -6.14
CA PRO A 472 28.94 8.98 -6.95
C PRO A 472 28.63 9.13 -8.44
N ASP A 473 29.49 9.82 -9.18
CA ASP A 473 29.41 9.82 -10.65
C ASP A 473 29.90 8.46 -11.18
N VAL A 474 29.08 7.79 -11.98
CA VAL A 474 29.34 6.46 -12.52
C VAL A 474 29.30 6.45 -14.05
N LYS A 475 30.11 5.58 -14.65
CA LYS A 475 30.09 5.38 -16.11
C LYS A 475 28.93 4.48 -16.55
N SER A 476 28.51 3.53 -15.71
CA SER A 476 27.40 2.62 -15.97
C SER A 476 26.42 2.68 -14.81
N TYR A 477 25.15 2.79 -15.12
CA TYR A 477 24.01 2.82 -14.18
C TYR A 477 22.92 1.83 -14.61
N LYS A 478 23.26 0.87 -15.45
CA LYS A 478 22.33 -0.19 -15.86
C LYS A 478 22.03 -1.10 -14.68
N PRO A 479 20.81 -1.60 -14.54
CA PRO A 479 20.45 -2.58 -13.54
C PRO A 479 21.35 -3.81 -13.57
N THR A 480 21.68 -4.35 -12.41
CA THR A 480 22.50 -5.54 -12.28
C THR A 480 21.69 -6.83 -12.43
N ASP A 481 22.33 -7.93 -12.81
CA ASP A 481 21.66 -9.25 -12.90
C ASP A 481 21.31 -9.80 -11.51
N SER A 482 22.08 -9.44 -10.49
CA SER A 482 21.84 -9.82 -9.09
C SER A 482 20.59 -9.14 -8.49
N GLY A 483 20.10 -8.08 -9.16
CA GLY A 483 19.01 -7.24 -8.63
C GLY A 483 19.44 -6.33 -7.49
N GLU A 484 20.74 -6.15 -7.28
CA GLU A 484 21.30 -5.12 -6.42
C GLU A 484 21.42 -3.79 -7.17
N SER A 485 21.56 -2.68 -6.43
CA SER A 485 21.81 -1.38 -7.06
C SER A 485 23.11 -1.41 -7.89
N PRO A 486 23.18 -0.71 -9.03
CA PRO A 486 24.45 -0.53 -9.75
C PRO A 486 25.59 0.00 -8.89
N LEU A 487 25.28 0.69 -7.79
CA LEU A 487 26.24 1.16 -6.81
C LEU A 487 26.98 0.01 -6.09
N SER A 488 26.38 -1.18 -6.00
CA SER A 488 26.99 -2.35 -5.35
C SER A 488 28.26 -2.83 -6.06
N GLU A 489 28.42 -2.53 -7.34
CA GLU A 489 29.59 -2.90 -8.15
C GLU A 489 30.77 -1.94 -7.97
N ILE A 490 30.55 -0.78 -7.31
CA ILE A 490 31.59 0.23 -7.12
C ILE A 490 32.32 0.00 -5.81
N LYS A 491 33.42 -0.76 -5.86
CA LYS A 491 34.20 -1.14 -4.66
C LYS A 491 34.59 0.03 -3.77
N SER A 492 34.96 1.18 -4.34
CA SER A 492 35.31 2.40 -3.60
C SER A 492 34.12 3.09 -2.93
N TRP A 493 32.90 2.78 -3.37
CA TRP A 493 31.67 3.28 -2.78
C TRP A 493 31.14 2.38 -1.68
N VAL A 494 31.10 1.06 -1.91
CA VAL A 494 30.55 0.10 -0.94
C VAL A 494 31.50 -0.20 0.23
N ASN A 495 32.81 -0.07 0.02
CA ASN A 495 33.79 -0.27 1.09
C ASN A 495 34.24 1.09 1.62
N VAL A 496 33.80 1.41 2.82
CA VAL A 496 34.21 2.63 3.55
C VAL A 496 35.16 2.28 4.69
N LYS A 497 36.08 3.19 5.00
CA LYS A 497 37.06 3.06 6.10
C LYS A 497 36.51 3.65 7.38
#